data_8ed7479deb5f0e8352307a81a1d004ec
#
_entry.id   8ed7479deb5f0e8352307a81a1d004ec
#
_cell.length_a   1.000
_cell.length_b   1.000
_cell.length_c   1.000
_cell.angle_alpha   90.00
_cell.angle_beta   90.00
_cell.angle_gamma   90.00
#
_symmetry.space_group_name_H-M   'P 1'
#
loop_
_entity.id
_entity.type
_entity.pdbx_description
1 polymer ?
#
loop_
_entity_poly.entity_id
_entity_poly.type
_entity_poly.pdbx_seq_one_letter_code
_entity_poly.pdbx_strand_id
1 'polypeptide(L)'
;AGIMILQSLGVSVSGLLAFGGVGGVAVGFAARDLLANLLGSLSIFLDRPFAVGDWIRSPDREIEGTVEDVGWRVTRIRTFDQRPLYVPNAVFSTVALENPSRMLNRRIYETVGIRYDDAGVMAEIVADTEAMLRQHEGIDTNRTLIVNFVSFGASSLDFFIYTFTRTTDWVTYHGVKQDVMLRILSIVEAHQAEVAFPTRTLLLDQSPPEMAPD
;
A
#
# COMPACT_ATOMS: atom_id res chain seq x y z
N ALA A 1 -25.59 15.58 -49.64
CA ALA A 1 -26.85 15.22 -50.30
C ALA A 1 -28.06 15.53 -49.42
N GLY A 2 -28.17 15.09 -48.14
CA GLY A 2 -29.34 15.29 -47.27
C GLY A 2 -29.72 16.76 -47.02
N ILE A 3 -28.72 17.64 -46.78
CA ILE A 3 -28.94 19.08 -46.53
C ILE A 3 -29.55 19.80 -47.73
N MET A 4 -29.13 19.43 -48.95
CA MET A 4 -29.71 20.04 -50.18
C MET A 4 -31.19 19.66 -50.41
N ILE A 5 -31.56 18.43 -50.04
CA ILE A 5 -32.96 17.98 -50.14
C ILE A 5 -33.82 18.75 -49.13
N LEU A 6 -33.33 18.98 -47.90
CA LEU A 6 -34.05 19.74 -46.87
C LEU A 6 -34.22 21.23 -47.28
N GLN A 7 -33.20 21.82 -47.91
CA GLN A 7 -33.31 23.19 -48.47
C GLN A 7 -34.39 23.31 -49.57
N SER A 8 -34.49 22.31 -50.44
CA SER A 8 -35.52 22.28 -51.47
C SER A 8 -36.93 22.13 -50.95
N LEU A 9 -37.10 21.60 -49.72
CA LEU A 9 -38.36 21.45 -48.98
C LEU A 9 -38.73 22.68 -48.15
N GLY A 10 -37.96 23.80 -48.26
CA GLY A 10 -38.21 25.05 -47.54
C GLY A 10 -37.85 25.04 -46.04
N VAL A 11 -37.11 24.02 -45.57
CA VAL A 11 -36.67 23.94 -44.17
C VAL A 11 -35.42 24.80 -43.98
N SER A 12 -35.39 25.68 -42.96
CA SER A 12 -34.25 26.53 -42.66
C SER A 12 -33.09 25.70 -42.12
N VAL A 13 -32.04 25.54 -42.94
CA VAL A 13 -30.81 24.78 -42.55
C VAL A 13 -30.14 25.39 -41.31
N SER A 14 -30.19 26.71 -41.13
CA SER A 14 -29.67 27.41 -39.96
C SER A 14 -30.40 27.02 -38.68
N GLY A 15 -31.73 26.85 -38.72
CA GLY A 15 -32.50 26.36 -37.59
C GLY A 15 -32.16 24.90 -37.22
N LEU A 16 -31.97 24.05 -38.23
CA LEU A 16 -31.57 22.65 -38.03
C LEU A 16 -30.14 22.54 -37.47
N LEU A 17 -29.21 23.37 -37.96
CA LEU A 17 -27.84 23.42 -37.45
C LEU A 17 -27.79 23.97 -36.02
N ALA A 18 -28.56 25.01 -35.70
CA ALA A 18 -28.64 25.54 -34.33
C ALA A 18 -29.26 24.50 -33.36
N PHE A 19 -30.37 23.89 -33.76
CA PHE A 19 -31.01 22.84 -32.95
C PHE A 19 -30.11 21.59 -32.77
N GLY A 20 -29.48 21.16 -33.88
CA GLY A 20 -28.53 20.01 -33.86
C GLY A 20 -27.28 20.30 -33.05
N GLY A 21 -26.78 21.56 -33.09
CA GLY A 21 -25.66 22.00 -32.29
C GLY A 21 -25.95 21.99 -30.79
N VAL A 22 -27.03 22.65 -30.38
CA VAL A 22 -27.43 22.67 -28.95
C VAL A 22 -27.86 21.27 -28.47
N GLY A 23 -28.63 20.53 -29.27
CA GLY A 23 -29.03 19.17 -28.95
C GLY A 23 -27.86 18.22 -28.89
N GLY A 24 -26.89 18.33 -29.80
CA GLY A 24 -25.66 17.54 -29.81
C GLY A 24 -24.79 17.76 -28.55
N VAL A 25 -24.67 19.03 -28.12
CA VAL A 25 -23.96 19.36 -26.86
C VAL A 25 -24.70 18.74 -25.66
N ALA A 26 -26.01 18.85 -25.58
CA ALA A 26 -26.82 18.28 -24.51
C ALA A 26 -26.68 16.74 -24.44
N VAL A 27 -26.75 16.04 -25.58
CA VAL A 27 -26.54 14.60 -25.68
C VAL A 27 -25.10 14.22 -25.33
N GLY A 28 -24.11 15.01 -25.78
CA GLY A 28 -22.69 14.80 -25.46
C GLY A 28 -22.43 14.88 -23.96
N PHE A 29 -23.01 15.85 -23.26
CA PHE A 29 -22.93 15.94 -21.81
C PHE A 29 -23.63 14.78 -21.11
N ALA A 30 -24.80 14.36 -21.57
CA ALA A 30 -25.52 13.23 -21.02
C ALA A 30 -24.78 11.88 -21.21
N ALA A 31 -24.05 11.73 -22.31
CA ALA A 31 -23.27 10.52 -22.63
C ALA A 31 -21.85 10.53 -22.06
N ARG A 32 -21.38 11.61 -21.46
CA ARG A 32 -19.99 11.81 -21.02
C ARG A 32 -19.47 10.65 -20.15
N ASP A 33 -20.21 10.30 -19.11
CA ASP A 33 -19.77 9.27 -18.15
C ASP A 33 -19.77 7.89 -18.78
N LEU A 34 -20.71 7.62 -19.68
CA LEU A 34 -20.75 6.37 -20.44
C LEU A 34 -19.50 6.22 -21.31
N LEU A 35 -19.16 7.27 -22.07
CA LEU A 35 -17.98 7.30 -22.93
C LEU A 35 -16.69 7.23 -22.11
N ALA A 36 -16.62 7.94 -21.00
CA ALA A 36 -15.45 7.90 -20.11
C ALA A 36 -15.19 6.47 -19.59
N ASN A 37 -16.21 5.73 -19.19
CA ASN A 37 -16.10 4.36 -18.75
C ASN A 37 -15.71 3.40 -19.88
N LEU A 38 -16.26 3.60 -21.09
CA LEU A 38 -15.91 2.82 -22.26
C LEU A 38 -14.44 3.04 -22.65
N LEU A 39 -13.97 4.29 -22.65
CA LEU A 39 -12.56 4.62 -22.90
C LEU A 39 -11.65 4.11 -21.80
N GLY A 40 -12.09 4.16 -20.53
CA GLY A 40 -11.37 3.56 -19.41
C GLY A 40 -11.19 2.05 -19.58
N SER A 41 -12.25 1.34 -20.00
CA SER A 41 -12.18 -0.08 -20.33
C SER A 41 -11.19 -0.36 -21.47
N LEU A 42 -11.21 0.47 -22.51
CA LEU A 42 -10.29 0.34 -23.63
C LEU A 42 -8.83 0.56 -23.20
N SER A 43 -8.56 1.56 -22.34
CA SER A 43 -7.22 1.76 -21.76
C SER A 43 -6.76 0.55 -20.95
N ILE A 44 -7.61 -0.01 -20.09
CA ILE A 44 -7.29 -1.21 -19.32
C ILE A 44 -6.91 -2.37 -20.27
N PHE A 45 -7.66 -2.53 -21.35
CA PHE A 45 -7.41 -3.60 -22.33
C PHE A 45 -6.11 -3.41 -23.13
N LEU A 46 -5.81 -2.18 -23.54
CA LEU A 46 -4.61 -1.85 -24.32
C LEU A 46 -3.33 -1.85 -23.48
N ASP A 47 -3.35 -1.10 -22.36
CA ASP A 47 -2.17 -0.88 -21.52
C ASP A 47 -1.93 -2.01 -20.52
N ARG A 48 -2.97 -2.76 -20.19
CA ARG A 48 -2.96 -3.90 -19.25
C ARG A 48 -2.26 -3.58 -17.92
N PRO A 49 -2.64 -2.52 -17.22
CA PRO A 49 -2.07 -2.24 -15.90
C PRO A 49 -2.37 -3.38 -14.92
N PHE A 50 -3.47 -4.10 -15.13
CA PHE A 50 -3.84 -5.31 -14.41
C PHE A 50 -4.65 -6.26 -15.32
N ALA A 51 -4.81 -7.49 -14.89
CA ALA A 51 -5.63 -8.53 -15.52
C ALA A 51 -6.57 -9.16 -14.49
N VAL A 52 -7.54 -9.94 -14.99
CA VAL A 52 -8.37 -10.79 -14.11
C VAL A 52 -7.47 -11.77 -13.35
N GLY A 53 -7.66 -11.85 -12.04
CA GLY A 53 -6.82 -12.60 -11.12
C GLY A 53 -5.72 -11.76 -10.42
N ASP A 54 -5.38 -10.57 -10.92
CA ASP A 54 -4.39 -9.72 -10.26
C ASP A 54 -4.97 -9.09 -8.98
N TRP A 55 -4.19 -9.04 -7.93
CA TRP A 55 -4.41 -8.17 -6.78
C TRP A 55 -3.98 -6.75 -7.16
N ILE A 56 -4.90 -5.80 -7.02
CA ILE A 56 -4.65 -4.39 -7.25
C ILE A 56 -4.98 -3.55 -6.02
N ARG A 57 -4.31 -2.43 -5.90
CA ARG A 57 -4.51 -1.44 -4.85
C ARG A 57 -4.40 -0.02 -5.41
N SER A 58 -5.25 0.89 -4.96
CA SER A 58 -5.09 2.32 -5.21
C SER A 58 -4.82 3.03 -3.88
N PRO A 59 -3.63 3.65 -3.69
CA PRO A 59 -3.33 4.43 -2.49
C PRO A 59 -4.24 5.65 -2.31
N ASP A 60 -4.76 6.21 -3.42
CA ASP A 60 -5.58 7.41 -3.44
C ASP A 60 -7.05 7.14 -3.11
N ARG A 61 -7.46 5.89 -3.16
CA ARG A 61 -8.84 5.44 -2.96
C ARG A 61 -8.84 4.16 -2.14
N GLU A 62 -9.93 3.87 -1.48
CA GLU A 62 -10.12 2.61 -0.76
C GLU A 62 -10.46 1.45 -1.74
N ILE A 63 -9.64 1.30 -2.79
CA ILE A 63 -9.79 0.24 -3.78
C ILE A 63 -8.66 -0.74 -3.52
N GLU A 64 -9.00 -1.94 -3.04
CA GLU A 64 -8.03 -3.01 -2.85
C GLU A 64 -8.72 -4.37 -2.92
N GLY A 65 -8.09 -5.32 -3.63
CA GLY A 65 -8.56 -6.69 -3.75
C GLY A 65 -8.15 -7.34 -5.06
N THR A 66 -8.71 -8.52 -5.32
CA THR A 66 -8.44 -9.31 -6.52
C THR A 66 -9.46 -9.00 -7.62
N VAL A 67 -8.99 -8.71 -8.81
CA VAL A 67 -9.84 -8.46 -9.98
C VAL A 67 -10.53 -9.75 -10.40
N GLU A 68 -11.86 -9.78 -10.36
CA GLU A 68 -12.67 -10.92 -10.81
C GLU A 68 -13.13 -10.81 -12.26
N ASP A 69 -13.44 -9.57 -12.68
CA ASP A 69 -13.99 -9.33 -14.02
C ASP A 69 -13.74 -7.88 -14.44
N VAL A 70 -13.46 -7.68 -15.72
CA VAL A 70 -13.31 -6.35 -16.35
C VAL A 70 -14.39 -6.20 -17.39
N GLY A 71 -15.49 -5.57 -17.00
CA GLY A 71 -16.60 -5.27 -17.91
C GLY A 71 -16.35 -4.02 -18.76
N TRP A 72 -17.26 -3.73 -19.67
CA TRP A 72 -17.17 -2.56 -20.55
C TRP A 72 -17.36 -1.21 -19.82
N ARG A 73 -17.98 -1.21 -18.65
CA ARG A 73 -18.26 -0.01 -17.84
C ARG A 73 -17.67 -0.07 -16.43
N VAL A 74 -17.66 -1.25 -15.82
CA VAL A 74 -17.21 -1.47 -14.43
C VAL A 74 -16.27 -2.66 -14.35
N THR A 75 -15.27 -2.55 -13.50
CA THR A 75 -14.43 -3.67 -13.06
C THR A 75 -14.95 -4.17 -11.73
N ARG A 76 -15.09 -5.49 -11.58
CA ARG A 76 -15.45 -6.14 -10.32
C ARG A 76 -14.20 -6.66 -9.63
N ILE A 77 -14.04 -6.26 -8.36
CA ILE A 77 -12.92 -6.62 -7.50
C ILE A 77 -13.49 -7.35 -6.29
N ARG A 78 -12.85 -8.45 -5.88
CA ARG A 78 -13.13 -9.13 -4.62
C ARG A 78 -12.20 -8.57 -3.55
N THR A 79 -12.75 -7.89 -2.56
CA THR A 79 -11.99 -7.37 -1.42
C THR A 79 -11.50 -8.53 -0.53
N PHE A 80 -10.56 -8.29 0.35
CA PHE A 80 -10.03 -9.35 1.23
C PHE A 80 -11.07 -9.89 2.23
N ASP A 81 -12.05 -9.09 2.61
CA ASP A 81 -13.21 -9.51 3.40
C ASP A 81 -14.35 -10.10 2.55
N GLN A 82 -14.03 -10.51 1.30
CA GLN A 82 -14.90 -11.26 0.38
C GLN A 82 -16.10 -10.49 -0.16
N ARG A 83 -16.13 -9.16 -0.03
CA ARG A 83 -17.19 -8.34 -0.62
C ARG A 83 -16.88 -8.02 -2.09
N PRO A 84 -17.87 -8.01 -2.99
CA PRO A 84 -17.68 -7.51 -4.34
C PRO A 84 -17.66 -5.98 -4.33
N LEU A 85 -16.59 -5.40 -4.87
CA LEU A 85 -16.44 -3.96 -5.10
C LEU A 85 -16.56 -3.69 -6.59
N TYR A 86 -17.47 -2.80 -6.97
CA TYR A 86 -17.71 -2.41 -8.36
C TYR A 86 -17.11 -1.02 -8.60
N VAL A 87 -16.06 -0.94 -9.40
CA VAL A 87 -15.36 0.30 -9.71
C VAL A 87 -15.62 0.70 -11.16
N PRO A 88 -16.16 1.91 -11.42
CA PRO A 88 -16.28 2.43 -12.79
C PRO A 88 -14.90 2.51 -13.47
N ASN A 89 -14.79 2.03 -14.71
CA ASN A 89 -13.50 1.92 -15.41
C ASN A 89 -12.82 3.28 -15.64
N ALA A 90 -13.59 4.36 -15.76
CA ALA A 90 -13.07 5.73 -15.86
C ALA A 90 -12.21 6.13 -14.64
N VAL A 91 -12.44 5.54 -13.47
CA VAL A 91 -11.68 5.80 -12.24
C VAL A 91 -10.22 5.42 -12.43
N PHE A 92 -9.94 4.28 -13.07
CA PHE A 92 -8.57 3.79 -13.28
C PHE A 92 -7.72 4.67 -14.20
N SER A 93 -8.36 5.58 -14.96
CA SER A 93 -7.63 6.58 -15.77
C SER A 93 -7.15 7.79 -14.96
N THR A 94 -7.58 7.94 -13.71
CA THR A 94 -7.36 9.15 -12.89
C THR A 94 -6.72 8.90 -11.54
N VAL A 95 -6.55 7.63 -11.15
CA VAL A 95 -5.96 7.24 -9.85
C VAL A 95 -4.59 6.58 -10.04
N ALA A 96 -3.73 6.71 -9.04
CA ALA A 96 -2.54 5.86 -8.97
C ALA A 96 -2.96 4.41 -8.70
N LEU A 97 -2.34 3.48 -9.41
CA LEU A 97 -2.63 2.05 -9.28
C LEU A 97 -1.35 1.27 -9.02
N GLU A 98 -1.36 0.50 -7.95
CA GLU A 98 -0.35 -0.50 -7.63
C GLU A 98 -0.85 -1.89 -8.03
N ASN A 99 0.04 -2.74 -8.51
CA ASN A 99 -0.25 -4.14 -8.82
C ASN A 99 0.67 -5.06 -8.00
N PRO A 100 0.27 -5.41 -6.77
CA PRO A 100 1.06 -6.30 -5.92
C PRO A 100 1.26 -7.70 -6.49
N SER A 101 0.40 -8.18 -7.41
CA SER A 101 0.62 -9.47 -8.09
C SER A 101 1.85 -9.48 -8.99
N ARG A 102 2.32 -8.30 -9.41
CA ARG A 102 3.53 -8.14 -10.26
C ARG A 102 4.75 -7.67 -9.48
N MET A 103 4.70 -7.69 -8.14
CA MET A 103 5.88 -7.36 -7.33
C MET A 103 6.98 -8.41 -7.54
N LEU A 104 8.23 -7.98 -7.45
CA LEU A 104 9.39 -8.86 -7.61
C LEU A 104 9.81 -9.52 -6.30
N ASN A 105 9.64 -8.82 -5.19
CA ASN A 105 9.99 -9.25 -3.84
C ASN A 105 9.04 -8.59 -2.84
N ARG A 106 8.90 -9.15 -1.63
CA ARG A 106 8.24 -8.46 -0.51
C ARG A 106 9.28 -7.87 0.43
N ARG A 107 9.03 -6.65 0.85
CA ARG A 107 9.92 -5.95 1.78
C ARG A 107 9.60 -6.32 3.23
N ILE A 108 10.64 -6.61 4.01
CA ILE A 108 10.60 -6.58 5.48
C ILE A 108 11.22 -5.25 5.90
N TYR A 109 10.45 -4.42 6.59
CA TYR A 109 10.88 -3.15 7.15
C TYR A 109 10.32 -3.04 8.55
N GLU A 110 11.17 -3.31 9.55
CA GLU A 110 10.78 -3.37 10.96
C GLU A 110 11.80 -2.64 11.81
N THR A 111 11.34 -2.08 12.91
CA THR A 111 12.17 -1.44 13.91
C THR A 111 12.11 -2.27 15.19
N VAL A 112 13.28 -2.53 15.76
CA VAL A 112 13.44 -3.26 17.01
C VAL A 112 14.15 -2.36 18.02
N GLY A 113 13.55 -2.21 19.20
CA GLY A 113 14.12 -1.41 20.30
C GLY A 113 14.67 -2.30 21.38
N ILE A 114 15.92 -2.05 21.81
CA ILE A 114 16.51 -2.65 23.01
C ILE A 114 16.60 -1.61 24.14
N ARG A 115 16.82 -2.08 25.38
CA ARG A 115 16.92 -1.17 26.54
C ARG A 115 18.14 -0.27 26.44
N TYR A 116 18.08 0.90 27.09
CA TYR A 116 19.23 1.80 27.23
C TYR A 116 20.40 1.16 28.01
N ASP A 117 20.08 0.29 28.98
CA ASP A 117 21.08 -0.43 29.76
C ASP A 117 21.94 -1.38 28.91
N ASP A 118 21.41 -1.80 27.75
CA ASP A 118 22.07 -2.71 26.81
C ASP A 118 22.81 -1.97 25.69
N ALA A 119 23.02 -0.65 25.82
CA ALA A 119 23.67 0.19 24.79
C ALA A 119 25.05 -0.33 24.35
N GLY A 120 25.78 -0.96 25.28
CA GLY A 120 27.13 -1.48 25.03
C GLY A 120 27.17 -2.60 24.00
N VAL A 121 26.09 -3.37 23.83
CA VAL A 121 26.02 -4.54 22.93
C VAL A 121 25.25 -4.25 21.63
N MET A 122 24.71 -3.03 21.46
CA MET A 122 23.93 -2.65 20.27
C MET A 122 24.69 -2.91 18.95
N ALA A 123 25.97 -2.57 18.90
CA ALA A 123 26.77 -2.74 17.69
C ALA A 123 26.91 -4.23 17.30
N GLU A 124 27.07 -5.11 18.29
CA GLU A 124 27.18 -6.55 18.09
C GLU A 124 25.84 -7.14 17.66
N ILE A 125 24.73 -6.75 18.29
CA ILE A 125 23.37 -7.17 17.92
C ILE A 125 23.07 -6.79 16.46
N VAL A 126 23.41 -5.58 16.03
CA VAL A 126 23.22 -5.10 14.65
C VAL A 126 24.05 -5.94 13.68
N ALA A 127 25.33 -6.21 14.00
CA ALA A 127 26.21 -6.99 13.16
C ALA A 127 25.73 -8.46 13.03
N ASP A 128 25.36 -9.09 14.13
CA ASP A 128 24.87 -10.47 14.12
C ASP A 128 23.50 -10.60 13.42
N THR A 129 22.65 -9.59 13.57
CA THR A 129 21.38 -9.52 12.83
C THR A 129 21.63 -9.42 11.33
N GLU A 130 22.57 -8.58 10.89
CA GLU A 130 22.96 -8.48 9.48
C GLU A 130 23.53 -9.80 8.96
N ALA A 131 24.44 -10.44 9.72
CA ALA A 131 25.01 -11.72 9.35
C ALA A 131 23.94 -12.84 9.25
N MET A 132 23.00 -12.88 10.18
CA MET A 132 21.87 -13.80 10.16
C MET A 132 21.02 -13.60 8.90
N LEU A 133 20.64 -12.36 8.58
CA LEU A 133 19.84 -12.05 7.39
C LEU A 133 20.56 -12.44 6.08
N ARG A 134 21.89 -12.25 6.00
CA ARG A 134 22.67 -12.66 4.83
C ARG A 134 22.71 -14.17 4.62
N GLN A 135 22.55 -14.95 5.69
CA GLN A 135 22.55 -16.41 5.63
C GLN A 135 21.15 -17.02 5.57
N HIS A 136 20.12 -16.20 5.72
CA HIS A 136 18.73 -16.66 5.77
C HIS A 136 18.20 -17.05 4.37
N GLU A 137 17.74 -18.28 4.19
CA GLU A 137 17.31 -18.84 2.90
C GLU A 137 16.16 -18.04 2.24
N GLY A 138 15.25 -17.51 3.04
CA GLY A 138 14.09 -16.74 2.57
C GLY A 138 14.41 -15.31 2.15
N ILE A 139 15.64 -14.80 2.42
CA ILE A 139 16.05 -13.43 2.12
C ILE A 139 16.80 -13.38 0.78
N ASP A 140 16.46 -12.37 -0.02
CA ASP A 140 17.14 -12.08 -1.28
C ASP A 140 18.32 -11.12 -1.05
N THR A 141 19.50 -11.68 -0.91
CA THR A 141 20.74 -10.95 -0.68
C THR A 141 21.25 -10.14 -1.88
N ASN A 142 20.63 -10.31 -3.07
CA ASN A 142 20.91 -9.47 -4.24
C ASN A 142 20.16 -8.14 -4.20
N ARG A 143 19.23 -7.98 -3.26
CA ARG A 143 18.51 -6.74 -3.01
C ARG A 143 19.13 -5.99 -1.83
N THR A 144 18.71 -4.75 -1.67
CA THR A 144 19.14 -3.92 -0.54
C THR A 144 18.86 -4.65 0.78
N LEU A 145 19.92 -4.80 1.59
CA LEU A 145 19.87 -5.35 2.94
C LEU A 145 20.60 -4.36 3.85
N ILE A 146 19.88 -3.81 4.82
CA ILE A 146 20.37 -2.81 5.76
C ILE A 146 19.92 -3.20 7.16
N VAL A 147 20.85 -3.19 8.10
CA VAL A 147 20.58 -3.26 9.54
C VAL A 147 21.39 -2.16 10.20
N ASN A 148 20.73 -1.16 10.75
CA ASN A 148 21.42 -0.03 11.38
C ASN A 148 20.69 0.44 12.63
N PHE A 149 21.46 0.89 13.61
CA PHE A 149 20.97 1.74 14.70
C PHE A 149 20.53 3.09 14.11
N VAL A 150 19.31 3.56 14.47
CA VAL A 150 18.70 4.73 13.81
C VAL A 150 18.23 5.81 14.76
N SER A 151 17.84 5.46 15.99
CA SER A 151 17.27 6.47 16.89
C SER A 151 17.37 6.12 18.36
N PHE A 152 17.32 7.19 19.16
CA PHE A 152 17.15 7.13 20.60
C PHE A 152 15.67 7.37 20.89
N GLY A 153 14.92 6.30 21.17
CA GLY A 153 13.51 6.37 21.55
C GLY A 153 13.31 6.83 22.99
N ALA A 154 12.06 7.06 23.37
CA ALA A 154 11.73 7.49 24.74
C ALA A 154 12.13 6.47 25.81
N SER A 155 12.15 5.17 25.48
CA SER A 155 12.50 4.06 26.39
C SER A 155 13.34 3.01 25.69
N SER A 156 13.80 3.24 24.47
CA SER A 156 14.51 2.25 23.65
C SER A 156 15.65 2.87 22.84
N LEU A 157 16.61 2.04 22.52
CA LEU A 157 17.60 2.27 21.47
C LEU A 157 17.12 1.47 20.26
N ASP A 158 16.80 2.17 19.16
CA ASP A 158 16.11 1.56 18.03
C ASP A 158 17.06 1.28 16.88
N PHE A 159 17.07 0.04 16.42
CA PHE A 159 17.68 -0.32 15.14
C PHE A 159 16.60 -0.82 14.18
N PHE A 160 16.80 -0.62 12.88
CA PHE A 160 15.87 -1.09 11.87
C PHE A 160 16.49 -2.15 10.99
N ILE A 161 15.64 -2.99 10.46
CA ILE A 161 15.97 -3.93 9.39
C ILE A 161 15.22 -3.53 8.13
N TYR A 162 15.92 -3.55 7.01
CA TYR A 162 15.35 -3.30 5.70
C TYR A 162 15.90 -4.36 4.74
N THR A 163 15.05 -5.25 4.30
CA THR A 163 15.45 -6.34 3.42
C THR A 163 14.27 -6.83 2.59
N PHE A 164 14.53 -7.74 1.68
CA PHE A 164 13.53 -8.30 0.77
C PHE A 164 13.52 -9.82 0.83
N THR A 165 12.34 -10.41 0.82
CA THR A 165 12.17 -11.86 0.71
C THR A 165 12.28 -12.31 -0.74
N ARG A 166 12.69 -13.57 -0.95
CA ARG A 166 12.68 -14.20 -2.30
C ARG A 166 11.26 -14.48 -2.77
N THR A 167 10.36 -14.75 -1.85
CA THR A 167 8.95 -15.07 -2.14
C THR A 167 8.10 -13.81 -2.23
N THR A 168 7.11 -13.84 -3.11
CA THR A 168 6.01 -12.86 -3.17
C THR A 168 4.70 -13.41 -2.62
N ASP A 169 4.63 -14.74 -2.36
CA ASP A 169 3.46 -15.37 -1.75
C ASP A 169 3.22 -14.81 -0.34
N TRP A 170 1.96 -14.47 -0.04
CA TRP A 170 1.59 -13.76 1.19
C TRP A 170 1.83 -14.62 2.43
N VAL A 171 1.42 -15.88 2.40
CA VAL A 171 1.52 -16.78 3.56
C VAL A 171 2.98 -17.12 3.84
N THR A 172 3.72 -17.49 2.80
CA THR A 172 5.15 -17.80 2.89
C THR A 172 5.95 -16.59 3.36
N TYR A 173 5.62 -15.39 2.88
CA TYR A 173 6.25 -14.15 3.35
C TYR A 173 6.09 -13.95 4.85
N HIS A 174 4.89 -14.15 5.38
CA HIS A 174 4.66 -14.02 6.83
C HIS A 174 5.40 -15.09 7.64
N GLY A 175 5.56 -16.29 7.09
CA GLY A 175 6.40 -17.32 7.69
C GLY A 175 7.88 -16.91 7.75
N VAL A 176 8.43 -16.40 6.63
CA VAL A 176 9.81 -15.87 6.59
C VAL A 176 9.98 -14.69 7.54
N LYS A 177 9.04 -13.74 7.56
CA LYS A 177 9.08 -12.60 8.46
C LYS A 177 9.08 -13.03 9.93
N GLN A 178 8.22 -13.99 10.29
CA GLN A 178 8.16 -14.55 11.65
C GLN A 178 9.50 -15.18 12.04
N ASP A 179 10.08 -16.02 11.18
CA ASP A 179 11.36 -16.67 11.45
C ASP A 179 12.48 -15.63 11.66
N VAL A 180 12.54 -14.61 10.80
CA VAL A 180 13.48 -13.48 10.95
C VAL A 180 13.31 -12.80 12.31
N MET A 181 12.07 -12.46 12.69
CA MET A 181 11.82 -11.77 13.97
C MET A 181 12.18 -12.61 15.18
N LEU A 182 11.89 -13.92 15.15
CA LEU A 182 12.28 -14.84 16.23
C LEU A 182 13.79 -15.01 16.34
N ARG A 183 14.51 -15.08 15.23
CA ARG A 183 15.99 -15.12 15.24
C ARG A 183 16.59 -13.82 15.77
N ILE A 184 16.01 -12.66 15.45
CA ILE A 184 16.45 -11.39 16.03
C ILE A 184 16.25 -11.42 17.55
N LEU A 185 15.10 -11.89 18.04
CA LEU A 185 14.87 -12.04 19.48
C LEU A 185 15.93 -12.93 20.12
N SER A 186 16.24 -14.07 19.52
CA SER A 186 17.29 -14.99 20.02
C SER A 186 18.69 -14.34 20.01
N ILE A 187 19.01 -13.48 19.02
CA ILE A 187 20.27 -12.73 19.00
C ILE A 187 20.31 -11.74 20.16
N VAL A 188 19.25 -10.98 20.39
CA VAL A 188 19.15 -10.04 21.51
C VAL A 188 19.35 -10.77 22.84
N GLU A 189 18.70 -11.91 23.06
CA GLU A 189 18.83 -12.74 24.26
C GLU A 189 20.26 -13.31 24.42
N ALA A 190 20.91 -13.73 23.32
CA ALA A 190 22.26 -14.26 23.35
C ALA A 190 23.30 -13.21 23.82
N HIS A 191 23.03 -11.93 23.53
CA HIS A 191 23.82 -10.80 24.03
C HIS A 191 23.42 -10.35 25.44
N GLN A 192 22.56 -11.10 26.14
CA GLN A 192 22.03 -10.76 27.48
C GLN A 192 21.27 -9.43 27.50
N ALA A 193 20.81 -8.98 26.33
CA ALA A 193 19.99 -7.78 26.15
C ALA A 193 18.50 -8.15 26.15
N GLU A 194 17.65 -7.16 26.33
CA GLU A 194 16.20 -7.34 26.30
C GLU A 194 15.55 -6.31 25.36
N VAL A 195 14.45 -6.72 24.74
CA VAL A 195 13.58 -5.81 24.02
C VAL A 195 13.01 -4.78 24.99
N ALA A 196 13.04 -3.52 24.60
CA ALA A 196 12.63 -2.43 25.48
C ALA A 196 11.13 -2.44 25.77
N PHE A 197 10.77 -2.28 27.04
CA PHE A 197 9.42 -2.01 27.48
C PHE A 197 9.23 -0.50 27.70
N PRO A 198 8.00 0.04 27.59
CA PRO A 198 7.73 1.41 28.01
C PRO A 198 8.12 1.62 29.48
N THR A 199 9.13 2.45 29.73
CA THR A 199 9.68 2.69 31.07
C THR A 199 9.23 4.07 31.56
N ARG A 200 8.84 4.16 32.86
CA ARG A 200 8.50 5.40 33.54
C ARG A 200 9.25 5.47 34.87
N THR A 201 9.91 6.58 35.11
CA THR A 201 10.50 6.86 36.42
C THR A 201 9.43 7.53 37.29
N LEU A 202 9.13 6.93 38.46
CA LEU A 202 8.25 7.51 39.44
C LEU A 202 9.11 8.08 40.59
N LEU A 203 9.03 9.38 40.77
CA LEU A 203 9.62 10.03 41.94
C LEU A 203 8.57 10.08 43.05
N LEU A 204 8.75 9.23 44.06
CA LEU A 204 7.90 9.23 45.23
C LEU A 204 8.48 10.23 46.25
N ASP A 205 7.76 11.28 46.53
CA ASP A 205 8.09 12.18 47.64
C ASP A 205 7.72 11.48 48.94
N GLN A 206 8.74 11.05 49.70
CA GLN A 206 8.59 10.39 51.00
C GLN A 206 8.67 11.40 52.14
N SER A 207 8.19 12.62 51.95
CA SER A 207 8.03 13.55 53.08
C SER A 207 7.09 12.88 54.09
N PRO A 208 7.52 12.64 55.34
CA PRO A 208 6.60 12.14 56.36
C PRO A 208 5.50 13.17 56.57
N PRO A 209 4.26 12.74 56.82
CA PRO A 209 3.19 13.71 57.12
C PRO A 209 3.61 14.55 58.31
N GLU A 210 3.63 15.87 58.11
CA GLU A 210 3.87 16.86 59.15
C GLU A 210 2.82 16.64 60.25
N MET A 211 3.28 16.13 61.44
CA MET A 211 2.40 15.95 62.57
C MET A 211 1.96 17.36 62.99
N ALA A 212 0.67 17.66 62.89
CA ALA A 212 0.10 18.85 63.40
C ALA A 212 0.41 18.95 64.91
N PRO A 213 0.90 20.11 65.40
CA PRO A 213 1.09 20.29 66.84
C PRO A 213 -0.28 20.33 67.51
N ASP A 214 -0.41 19.60 68.65
CA ASP A 214 -1.56 19.62 69.56
C ASP A 214 -1.88 21.02 70.09
#